data_001287a60d47f809d6b1e11f7ae197ac
#
_entry.id   001287a60d47f809d6b1e11f7ae197ac
#
_cell.length_a   1.000
_cell.length_b   1.000
_cell.length_c   1.000
_cell.angle_alpha   90.00
_cell.angle_beta   90.00
_cell.angle_gamma   90.00
#
_symmetry.space_group_name_H-M   'P 1'
#
loop_
_entity.id
_entity.type
_entity.pdbx_description
1 polymer ?
#
loop_
_entity_poly.entity_id
_entity_poly.type
_entity_poly.pdbx_seq_one_letter_code
_entity_poly.pdbx_strand_id
1 'polypeptide(L)'
;MNHGAGAEDVPALVIGSGITVLGAVRALGRAGNRVYAACPPRDYARRSRWYRPLPLAPWDGRGGEPAASALEALPFERAVLIPCSDQTALWVAGLEPAVRRRFPSSTPSGEVFDLLVDKARFADTLLRADVPHPYTRRLTSSADLADLESRAGQVIFLKPVDSQSFFRRFGVKAFHVRDRREAEARWQEARAEGLDLVLQEYVPGPATAHVFIDGFRDRTGVVRAWFPRRRLRMFPPDFGNSSAMVSLPLAEAKPAIESLARLLEHLAYRGVFSAEFKWDARDGRFKLLEVNPRAWWYVEYAAWCGVNVVRLAWLDALEQPVPDVTSYRVGRRCVYPSYDGPARRAMPRGQRPSRLALYRSWIGARQPVFQLADPLPWAGDFLSRAAGAIRRRVPG
;
A
#
# COMPACT_ATOMS: atom_id res chain seq x y z
N MET A 1 28.57 32.94 10.58
CA MET A 1 28.88 31.54 10.10
C MET A 1 27.76 30.69 10.54
N ASN A 2 26.76 30.46 9.64
CA ASN A 2 25.65 29.55 9.90
C ASN A 2 26.15 28.12 9.72
N HIS A 3 26.35 27.39 10.79
CA HIS A 3 26.47 25.95 10.72
C HIS A 3 25.13 25.42 10.23
N GLY A 4 25.04 25.04 8.95
CA GLY A 4 23.89 24.35 8.41
C GLY A 4 23.61 23.13 9.30
N ALA A 5 22.37 23.03 9.82
CA ALA A 5 21.91 21.86 10.56
C ALA A 5 22.27 20.61 9.74
N GLY A 6 23.04 19.69 10.34
CA GLY A 6 23.44 18.47 9.67
C GLY A 6 22.19 17.72 9.18
N ALA A 7 22.27 16.99 8.08
CA ALA A 7 21.12 16.24 7.56
C ALA A 7 20.42 15.38 8.63
N GLU A 8 21.15 14.93 9.65
CA GLU A 8 20.62 14.15 10.79
C GLU A 8 19.61 14.90 11.66
N ASP A 9 19.61 16.24 11.64
CA ASP A 9 18.69 17.07 12.42
C ASP A 9 17.35 17.33 11.72
N VAL A 10 17.23 17.05 10.42
CA VAL A 10 15.99 17.28 9.68
C VAL A 10 14.96 16.21 10.06
N PRO A 11 13.81 16.60 10.66
CA PRO A 11 12.81 15.62 11.07
C PRO A 11 12.07 15.00 9.88
N ALA A 12 11.53 13.80 10.10
CA ALA A 12 10.54 13.22 9.23
C ALA A 12 9.13 13.56 9.72
N LEU A 13 8.25 13.94 8.80
CA LEU A 13 6.82 14.17 9.03
C LEU A 13 6.01 13.09 8.29
N VAL A 14 5.52 12.13 9.04
CA VAL A 14 4.68 11.02 8.53
C VAL A 14 3.23 11.47 8.48
N ILE A 15 2.55 11.28 7.32
CA ILE A 15 1.21 11.81 7.09
C ILE A 15 0.24 10.70 6.69
N GLY A 16 -0.88 10.56 7.42
CA GLY A 16 -1.92 9.57 7.13
C GLY A 16 -2.49 8.90 8.38
N SER A 17 -2.79 7.61 8.33
CA SER A 17 -3.39 6.88 9.45
C SER A 17 -3.05 5.40 9.51
N GLY A 18 -3.31 4.80 10.66
CA GLY A 18 -3.36 3.35 10.84
C GLY A 18 -1.99 2.67 10.82
N ILE A 19 -1.99 1.42 10.35
CA ILE A 19 -0.81 0.54 10.36
C ILE A 19 0.35 1.13 9.54
N THR A 20 0.06 1.81 8.44
CA THR A 20 1.08 2.41 7.58
C THR A 20 1.84 3.50 8.32
N VAL A 21 1.13 4.42 8.99
CA VAL A 21 1.75 5.48 9.80
C VAL A 21 2.55 4.87 10.94
N LEU A 22 1.98 3.94 11.69
CA LEU A 22 2.69 3.24 12.76
C LEU A 22 3.97 2.57 12.24
N GLY A 23 3.87 1.91 11.08
CA GLY A 23 5.01 1.25 10.43
C GLY A 23 6.12 2.23 10.05
N ALA A 24 5.78 3.34 9.41
CA ALA A 24 6.72 4.39 9.01
C ALA A 24 7.37 5.07 10.22
N VAL A 25 6.58 5.43 11.25
CA VAL A 25 7.07 6.01 12.51
C VAL A 25 8.09 5.08 13.18
N ARG A 26 7.80 3.78 13.26
CA ARG A 26 8.71 2.78 13.83
C ARG A 26 9.98 2.59 13.01
N ALA A 27 9.85 2.51 11.69
CA ALA A 27 10.97 2.27 10.78
C ALA A 27 11.97 3.45 10.81
N LEU A 28 11.48 4.67 10.81
CA LEU A 28 12.28 5.87 10.91
C LEU A 28 12.84 6.08 12.31
N GLY A 29 12.01 5.93 13.35
CA GLY A 29 12.44 6.13 14.73
C GLY A 29 13.54 5.15 15.17
N ARG A 30 13.49 3.88 14.72
CA ARG A 30 14.56 2.90 14.93
C ARG A 30 15.84 3.22 14.17
N ALA A 31 15.73 3.92 13.07
CA ALA A 31 16.87 4.40 12.30
C ALA A 31 17.49 5.70 12.86
N GLY A 32 17.01 6.17 14.04
CA GLY A 32 17.50 7.37 14.70
C GLY A 32 16.87 8.68 14.25
N ASN A 33 15.93 8.66 13.29
CA ASN A 33 15.27 9.89 12.85
C ASN A 33 14.36 10.46 13.94
N ARG A 34 14.31 11.79 14.03
CA ARG A 34 13.28 12.51 14.77
C ARG A 34 11.98 12.49 13.97
N VAL A 35 10.95 11.80 14.47
CA VAL A 35 9.70 11.54 13.72
C VAL A 35 8.53 12.25 14.35
N TYR A 36 7.87 13.10 13.57
CA TYR A 36 6.56 13.66 13.85
C TYR A 36 5.51 12.97 12.98
N ALA A 37 4.26 12.90 13.44
CA ALA A 37 3.21 12.38 12.58
C ALA A 37 1.92 13.20 12.69
N ALA A 38 1.35 13.51 11.52
CA ALA A 38 -0.01 13.98 11.34
C ALA A 38 -0.92 12.78 11.14
N CYS A 39 -1.78 12.50 12.12
CA CYS A 39 -2.72 11.38 12.09
C CYS A 39 -3.93 11.65 12.99
N PRO A 40 -5.08 10.95 12.77
CA PRO A 40 -6.29 11.15 13.55
C PRO A 40 -6.06 11.10 15.06
N PRO A 41 -6.82 11.86 15.88
CA PRO A 41 -6.61 11.95 17.33
C PRO A 41 -6.69 10.61 18.07
N ARG A 42 -7.44 9.65 17.52
CA ARG A 42 -7.59 8.30 18.11
C ARG A 42 -6.71 7.24 17.44
N ASP A 43 -5.81 7.65 16.55
CA ASP A 43 -4.91 6.70 15.88
C ASP A 43 -3.95 6.07 16.90
N TYR A 44 -3.81 4.76 16.85
CA TYR A 44 -2.93 4.03 17.77
C TYR A 44 -1.44 4.32 17.51
N ALA A 45 -1.07 4.82 16.35
CA ALA A 45 0.30 5.27 16.06
C ALA A 45 0.76 6.37 17.02
N ARG A 46 -0.18 7.20 17.55
CA ARG A 46 0.11 8.24 18.55
C ARG A 46 0.63 7.68 19.89
N ARG A 47 0.47 6.39 20.14
CA ARG A 47 0.96 5.70 21.33
C ARG A 47 2.33 5.05 21.14
N SER A 48 2.90 5.14 19.93
CA SER A 48 4.25 4.63 19.69
C SER A 48 5.29 5.48 20.43
N ARG A 49 6.29 4.82 21.03
CA ARG A 49 7.41 5.50 21.69
C ARG A 49 8.23 6.40 20.77
N TRP A 50 8.13 6.20 19.45
CA TRP A 50 8.80 7.03 18.43
C TRP A 50 7.92 8.14 17.87
N TYR A 51 6.63 8.17 18.24
CA TYR A 51 5.73 9.23 17.82
C TYR A 51 6.03 10.53 18.57
N ARG A 52 6.05 11.64 17.83
CA ARG A 52 6.03 13.01 18.38
C ARG A 52 4.81 13.74 17.83
N PRO A 53 4.03 14.42 18.68
CA PRO A 53 2.96 15.29 18.21
C PRO A 53 3.53 16.46 17.45
N LEU A 54 2.77 16.99 16.48
CA LEU A 54 3.11 18.23 15.82
C LEU A 54 3.06 19.38 16.85
N PRO A 55 3.97 20.36 16.74
CA PRO A 55 4.04 21.49 17.70
C PRO A 55 2.96 22.56 17.49
N LEU A 56 1.89 22.25 16.76
CA LEU A 56 0.76 23.13 16.45
C LEU A 56 -0.58 22.41 16.59
N ALA A 57 -1.68 23.12 16.23
CA ALA A 57 -3.04 22.58 16.24
C ALA A 57 -3.14 21.19 15.60
N PRO A 58 -4.02 20.31 16.07
CA PRO A 58 -4.08 18.93 15.63
C PRO A 58 -4.48 18.84 14.14
N TRP A 59 -3.55 18.43 13.31
CA TRP A 59 -3.79 18.02 11.93
C TRP A 59 -4.00 16.49 11.90
N ASP A 60 -5.11 16.07 11.31
CA ASP A 60 -5.53 14.66 11.30
C ASP A 60 -4.83 13.81 10.20
N GLY A 61 -3.89 14.39 9.46
CA GLY A 61 -3.13 13.71 8.43
C GLY A 61 -3.87 13.55 7.08
N ARG A 62 -4.96 14.29 6.86
CA ARG A 62 -5.59 14.41 5.55
C ARG A 62 -4.92 15.50 4.73
N GLY A 63 -4.89 15.32 3.40
CA GLY A 63 -4.45 16.36 2.47
C GLY A 63 -5.55 17.40 2.19
N GLY A 64 -5.20 18.45 1.46
CA GLY A 64 -6.10 19.55 1.06
C GLY A 64 -5.74 20.89 1.69
N GLU A 65 -6.58 21.92 1.49
CA GLU A 65 -6.34 23.29 1.98
C GLU A 65 -6.02 23.39 3.49
N PRO A 66 -6.75 22.72 4.40
CA PRO A 66 -6.41 22.75 5.81
C PRO A 66 -5.02 22.17 6.12
N ALA A 67 -4.56 21.23 5.29
CA ALA A 67 -3.25 20.64 5.43
C ALA A 67 -2.12 21.54 4.93
N ALA A 68 -2.34 22.32 3.88
CA ALA A 68 -1.36 23.29 3.39
C ALA A 68 -1.09 24.37 4.45
N SER A 69 -2.13 24.99 5.00
CA SER A 69 -2.00 25.98 6.08
C SER A 69 -1.36 25.40 7.33
N ALA A 70 -1.71 24.16 7.71
CA ALA A 70 -1.10 23.48 8.85
C ALA A 70 0.39 23.20 8.61
N LEU A 71 0.77 22.82 7.39
CA LEU A 71 2.15 22.55 7.02
C LEU A 71 3.00 23.83 7.06
N GLU A 72 2.51 24.92 6.49
CA GLU A 72 3.20 26.23 6.48
C GLU A 72 3.43 26.79 7.87
N ALA A 73 2.48 26.60 8.77
CA ALA A 73 2.53 27.05 10.14
C ALA A 73 3.48 26.24 11.05
N LEU A 74 4.00 25.09 10.59
CA LEU A 74 4.95 24.30 11.38
C LEU A 74 6.26 25.05 11.60
N PRO A 75 6.85 25.04 12.82
CA PRO A 75 8.07 25.77 13.15
C PRO A 75 9.34 25.03 12.71
N PHE A 76 9.28 24.25 11.61
CA PHE A 76 10.44 23.58 11.06
C PHE A 76 11.03 24.40 9.91
N GLU A 77 12.31 24.66 9.91
CA GLU A 77 13.02 25.20 8.73
C GLU A 77 12.91 24.23 7.57
N ARG A 78 13.04 22.94 7.86
CA ARG A 78 12.94 21.84 6.90
C ARG A 78 12.41 20.58 7.56
N ALA A 79 11.54 19.80 6.87
CA ALA A 79 11.11 18.48 7.30
C ALA A 79 10.76 17.61 6.09
N VAL A 80 11.09 16.33 6.12
CA VAL A 80 10.80 15.42 5.01
C VAL A 80 9.42 14.82 5.16
N LEU A 81 8.56 14.97 4.14
CA LEU A 81 7.22 14.38 4.12
C LEU A 81 7.27 12.92 3.71
N ILE A 82 6.60 12.07 4.50
CA ILE A 82 6.43 10.63 4.24
C ILE A 82 4.93 10.32 4.16
N PRO A 83 4.32 10.37 2.97
CA PRO A 83 2.90 10.09 2.81
C PRO A 83 2.60 8.59 2.96
N CYS A 84 1.50 8.28 3.64
CA CYS A 84 1.08 6.91 4.00
C CYS A 84 -0.28 6.49 3.42
N SER A 85 -0.83 7.27 2.49
CA SER A 85 -2.05 6.94 1.74
C SER A 85 -1.97 7.52 0.33
N ASP A 86 -2.80 7.02 -0.60
CA ASP A 86 -2.86 7.54 -1.97
C ASP A 86 -3.24 9.02 -1.97
N GLN A 87 -4.22 9.40 -1.17
CA GLN A 87 -4.66 10.79 -1.03
C GLN A 87 -3.53 11.70 -0.56
N THR A 88 -2.78 11.30 0.49
CA THR A 88 -1.68 12.13 1.00
C THR A 88 -0.49 12.17 0.06
N ALA A 89 -0.21 11.08 -0.67
CA ALA A 89 0.89 11.04 -1.63
C ALA A 89 0.60 11.92 -2.85
N LEU A 90 -0.63 11.89 -3.37
CA LEU A 90 -1.08 12.76 -4.46
C LEU A 90 -1.04 14.24 -4.03
N TRP A 91 -1.53 14.55 -2.82
CA TRP A 91 -1.47 15.90 -2.27
C TRP A 91 -0.02 16.40 -2.14
N VAL A 92 0.89 15.57 -1.60
CA VAL A 92 2.32 15.92 -1.49
C VAL A 92 2.96 16.13 -2.88
N ALA A 93 2.60 15.31 -3.87
CA ALA A 93 3.06 15.47 -5.25
C ALA A 93 2.58 16.77 -5.91
N GLY A 94 1.43 17.30 -5.46
CA GLY A 94 0.84 18.56 -5.94
C GLY A 94 1.25 19.83 -5.19
N LEU A 95 2.11 19.73 -4.16
CA LEU A 95 2.55 20.90 -3.39
C LEU A 95 3.32 21.89 -4.25
N GLU A 96 3.13 23.17 -3.98
CA GLU A 96 3.83 24.28 -4.63
C GLU A 96 5.36 24.19 -4.48
N PRO A 97 6.15 24.60 -5.48
CA PRO A 97 7.61 24.49 -5.44
C PRO A 97 8.25 25.16 -4.19
N ALA A 98 7.69 26.27 -3.71
CA ALA A 98 8.18 26.93 -2.52
C ALA A 98 8.00 26.08 -1.25
N VAL A 99 6.83 25.43 -1.12
CA VAL A 99 6.52 24.52 -0.02
C VAL A 99 7.38 23.26 -0.10
N ARG A 100 7.58 22.70 -1.30
CA ARG A 100 8.43 21.52 -1.49
C ARG A 100 9.91 21.75 -1.13
N ARG A 101 10.44 22.96 -1.31
CA ARG A 101 11.81 23.27 -0.86
C ARG A 101 11.97 23.13 0.64
N ARG A 102 10.95 23.57 1.40
CA ARG A 102 10.92 23.49 2.85
C ARG A 102 10.52 22.08 3.34
N PHE A 103 9.60 21.45 2.63
CA PHE A 103 9.04 20.14 2.95
C PHE A 103 9.25 19.12 1.81
N PRO A 104 10.51 18.74 1.54
CA PRO A 104 10.81 17.81 0.46
C PRO A 104 10.22 16.41 0.71
N SER A 105 9.98 15.69 -0.38
CA SER A 105 9.54 14.29 -0.35
C SER A 105 10.14 13.54 -1.53
N SER A 106 10.40 12.24 -1.36
CA SER A 106 10.75 11.34 -2.46
C SER A 106 9.51 10.56 -2.88
N THR A 107 8.70 11.18 -3.73
CA THR A 107 7.46 10.65 -4.30
C THR A 107 7.50 10.76 -5.82
N PRO A 108 6.76 9.94 -6.57
CA PRO A 108 6.60 10.15 -8.01
C PRO A 108 5.90 11.47 -8.30
N SER A 109 5.96 11.93 -9.56
CA SER A 109 5.20 13.09 -10.00
C SER A 109 3.69 12.82 -9.93
N GLY A 110 2.88 13.89 -9.86
CA GLY A 110 1.41 13.76 -9.88
C GLY A 110 0.91 13.02 -11.12
N GLU A 111 1.52 13.25 -12.28
CA GLU A 111 1.17 12.58 -13.53
C GLU A 111 1.39 11.06 -13.45
N VAL A 112 2.53 10.62 -12.93
CA VAL A 112 2.83 9.19 -12.71
C VAL A 112 1.86 8.61 -11.68
N PHE A 113 1.54 9.37 -10.64
CA PHE A 113 0.60 8.95 -9.63
C PHE A 113 -0.79 8.72 -10.22
N ASP A 114 -1.34 9.68 -10.96
CA ASP A 114 -2.65 9.60 -11.60
C ASP A 114 -2.72 8.42 -12.59
N LEU A 115 -1.64 8.17 -13.32
CA LEU A 115 -1.53 7.05 -14.24
C LEU A 115 -1.60 5.70 -13.51
N LEU A 116 -0.93 5.57 -12.36
CA LEU A 116 -0.94 4.32 -11.58
C LEU A 116 -2.29 4.05 -10.89
N VAL A 117 -3.05 5.08 -10.58
CA VAL A 117 -4.37 4.97 -9.92
C VAL A 117 -5.49 4.67 -10.93
N ASP A 118 -5.44 5.25 -12.13
CA ASP A 118 -6.41 4.99 -13.20
C ASP A 118 -6.15 3.62 -13.85
N LYS A 119 -6.98 2.64 -13.55
CA LYS A 119 -6.80 1.24 -13.96
C LYS A 119 -6.73 1.04 -15.48
N ALA A 120 -7.43 1.86 -16.26
CA ALA A 120 -7.41 1.75 -17.72
C ALA A 120 -6.11 2.33 -18.29
N ARG A 121 -5.73 3.55 -17.88
CA ARG A 121 -4.45 4.17 -18.26
C ARG A 121 -3.27 3.32 -17.81
N PHE A 122 -3.38 2.72 -16.63
CA PHE A 122 -2.37 1.80 -16.12
C PHE A 122 -2.22 0.57 -17.01
N ALA A 123 -3.32 -0.08 -17.42
CA ALA A 123 -3.29 -1.22 -18.33
C ALA A 123 -2.66 -0.87 -19.69
N ASP A 124 -3.02 0.28 -20.27
CA ASP A 124 -2.41 0.77 -21.50
C ASP A 124 -0.90 1.01 -21.35
N THR A 125 -0.49 1.48 -20.19
CA THR A 125 0.94 1.69 -19.88
C THR A 125 1.68 0.38 -19.72
N LEU A 126 1.07 -0.61 -19.06
CA LEU A 126 1.64 -1.95 -18.93
C LEU A 126 1.83 -2.63 -20.27
N LEU A 127 0.88 -2.44 -21.18
CA LEU A 127 0.98 -2.95 -22.56
C LEU A 127 2.18 -2.31 -23.28
N ARG A 128 2.32 -0.98 -23.22
CA ARG A 128 3.45 -0.26 -23.85
C ARG A 128 4.81 -0.62 -23.24
N ALA A 129 4.86 -0.90 -21.94
CA ALA A 129 6.07 -1.30 -21.23
C ALA A 129 6.38 -2.81 -21.34
N ASP A 130 5.61 -3.58 -22.12
CA ASP A 130 5.70 -5.04 -22.22
C ASP A 130 5.68 -5.75 -20.84
N VAL A 131 4.75 -5.35 -19.97
CA VAL A 131 4.58 -5.93 -18.65
C VAL A 131 3.34 -6.82 -18.64
N PRO A 132 3.46 -8.11 -18.27
CA PRO A 132 2.30 -8.99 -18.17
C PRO A 132 1.30 -8.49 -17.14
N HIS A 133 0.04 -8.38 -17.53
CA HIS A 133 -1.06 -7.90 -16.70
C HIS A 133 -2.37 -8.59 -17.09
N PRO A 134 -3.39 -8.58 -16.21
CA PRO A 134 -4.72 -9.07 -16.59
C PRO A 134 -5.31 -8.16 -17.65
N TYR A 135 -6.03 -8.75 -18.60
CA TYR A 135 -6.79 -7.96 -19.56
C TYR A 135 -7.67 -6.94 -18.83
N THR A 136 -7.60 -5.71 -19.26
CA THR A 136 -8.35 -4.60 -18.64
C THR A 136 -8.83 -3.65 -19.73
N ARG A 137 -10.14 -3.29 -19.71
CA ARG A 137 -10.75 -2.37 -20.65
C ARG A 137 -11.67 -1.39 -19.93
N ARG A 138 -11.58 -0.11 -20.22
CA ARG A 138 -12.55 0.90 -19.75
C ARG A 138 -13.91 0.66 -20.40
N LEU A 139 -14.96 0.75 -19.63
CA LEU A 139 -16.33 0.70 -20.14
C LEU A 139 -16.83 2.12 -20.42
N THR A 140 -17.04 2.43 -21.69
CA THR A 140 -17.58 3.71 -22.17
C THR A 140 -18.92 3.52 -22.86
N SER A 141 -19.15 2.33 -23.43
CA SER A 141 -20.35 1.92 -24.15
C SER A 141 -20.66 0.44 -23.96
N SER A 142 -21.88 0.02 -24.27
CA SER A 142 -22.28 -1.40 -24.29
C SER A 142 -21.46 -2.23 -25.27
N ALA A 143 -20.87 -1.61 -26.29
CA ALA A 143 -20.00 -2.30 -27.24
C ALA A 143 -18.71 -2.82 -26.56
N ASP A 144 -18.24 -2.16 -25.50
CA ASP A 144 -17.05 -2.58 -24.75
C ASP A 144 -17.26 -3.92 -24.00
N LEU A 145 -18.53 -4.33 -23.83
CA LEU A 145 -18.90 -5.62 -23.23
C LEU A 145 -18.89 -6.78 -24.22
N ALA A 146 -18.70 -6.53 -25.53
CA ALA A 146 -18.61 -7.60 -26.54
C ALA A 146 -17.41 -8.53 -26.27
N ASP A 147 -16.36 -8.00 -25.66
CA ASP A 147 -15.18 -8.79 -25.28
C ASP A 147 -15.47 -9.89 -24.24
N LEU A 148 -16.58 -9.80 -23.50
CA LEU A 148 -17.02 -10.86 -22.59
C LEU A 148 -17.38 -12.16 -23.34
N GLU A 149 -17.95 -12.07 -24.51
CA GLU A 149 -18.36 -13.23 -25.32
C GLU A 149 -17.14 -13.98 -25.86
N SER A 150 -16.11 -13.23 -26.29
CA SER A 150 -14.85 -13.81 -26.77
C SER A 150 -14.02 -14.46 -25.64
N ARG A 151 -14.36 -14.18 -24.39
CA ARG A 151 -13.70 -14.68 -23.17
C ARG A 151 -14.58 -15.63 -22.37
N ALA A 152 -15.48 -16.33 -23.05
CA ALA A 152 -16.36 -17.31 -22.43
C ALA A 152 -15.56 -18.32 -21.62
N GLY A 153 -15.98 -18.58 -20.38
CA GLY A 153 -15.27 -19.45 -19.43
C GLY A 153 -14.20 -18.74 -18.55
N GLN A 154 -13.91 -17.46 -18.79
CA GLN A 154 -13.07 -16.67 -17.88
C GLN A 154 -13.94 -15.96 -16.83
N VAL A 155 -13.43 -15.87 -15.60
CA VAL A 155 -14.06 -15.05 -14.57
C VAL A 155 -13.65 -13.61 -14.81
N ILE A 156 -14.64 -12.73 -14.89
CA ILE A 156 -14.43 -11.30 -15.17
C ILE A 156 -15.05 -10.47 -14.06
N PHE A 157 -14.43 -9.33 -13.78
CA PHE A 157 -14.91 -8.35 -12.82
C PHE A 157 -15.18 -7.02 -13.49
N LEU A 158 -16.18 -6.34 -12.98
CA LEU A 158 -16.30 -4.89 -13.16
C LEU A 158 -15.70 -4.21 -11.94
N LYS A 159 -14.57 -3.54 -12.12
CA LYS A 159 -13.88 -2.80 -11.08
C LYS A 159 -14.09 -1.31 -11.25
N PRO A 160 -14.28 -0.55 -10.15
CA PRO A 160 -14.39 0.90 -10.25
C PRO A 160 -13.03 1.54 -10.56
N VAL A 161 -13.07 2.67 -11.24
CA VAL A 161 -11.93 3.60 -11.31
C VAL A 161 -11.72 4.22 -9.93
N ASP A 162 -12.77 4.78 -9.31
CA ASP A 162 -12.74 5.24 -7.91
C ASP A 162 -13.23 4.15 -6.95
N SER A 163 -12.28 3.47 -6.32
CA SER A 163 -12.56 2.37 -5.38
C SER A 163 -13.23 2.84 -4.09
N GLN A 164 -13.00 4.07 -3.63
CA GLN A 164 -13.54 4.55 -2.36
C GLN A 164 -15.01 4.94 -2.49
N SER A 165 -15.38 5.71 -3.51
CA SER A 165 -16.76 6.10 -3.78
C SER A 165 -17.62 4.88 -4.09
N PHE A 166 -17.10 3.94 -4.86
CA PHE A 166 -17.76 2.70 -5.19
C PHE A 166 -18.04 1.84 -3.95
N PHE A 167 -17.04 1.66 -3.07
CA PHE A 167 -17.22 0.90 -1.84
C PHE A 167 -18.24 1.54 -0.89
N ARG A 168 -18.24 2.86 -0.79
CA ARG A 168 -19.25 3.59 0.00
C ARG A 168 -20.66 3.35 -0.52
N ARG A 169 -20.82 3.26 -1.85
CA ARG A 169 -22.14 3.10 -2.48
C ARG A 169 -22.62 1.67 -2.48
N PHE A 170 -21.75 0.70 -2.80
CA PHE A 170 -22.13 -0.68 -3.05
C PHE A 170 -21.67 -1.68 -1.96
N GLY A 171 -20.80 -1.27 -1.04
CA GLY A 171 -20.29 -2.14 0.02
C GLY A 171 -19.34 -3.25 -0.46
N VAL A 172 -19.00 -3.28 -1.76
CA VAL A 172 -18.12 -4.28 -2.38
C VAL A 172 -16.98 -3.58 -3.12
N LYS A 173 -15.89 -4.30 -3.39
CA LYS A 173 -14.71 -3.75 -4.11
C LYS A 173 -14.80 -3.91 -5.63
N ALA A 174 -15.64 -4.81 -6.11
CA ALA A 174 -15.88 -5.09 -7.52
C ALA A 174 -17.17 -5.89 -7.67
N PHE A 175 -17.79 -5.87 -8.84
CA PHE A 175 -18.85 -6.79 -9.21
C PHE A 175 -18.25 -8.00 -9.92
N HIS A 176 -18.58 -9.21 -9.47
CA HIS A 176 -18.41 -10.43 -10.24
C HIS A 176 -19.54 -10.50 -11.24
N VAL A 177 -19.24 -10.74 -12.50
CA VAL A 177 -20.24 -10.89 -13.56
C VAL A 177 -20.06 -12.23 -14.26
N ARG A 178 -21.20 -12.88 -14.56
CA ARG A 178 -21.24 -14.22 -15.15
C ARG A 178 -21.43 -14.16 -16.64
N ASP A 179 -22.12 -13.14 -17.12
CA ASP A 179 -22.47 -12.96 -18.50
C ASP A 179 -22.59 -11.47 -18.88
N ARG A 180 -22.79 -11.20 -20.17
CA ARG A 180 -22.93 -9.85 -20.70
C ARG A 180 -24.15 -9.13 -20.13
N ARG A 181 -25.26 -9.82 -19.92
CA ARG A 181 -26.49 -9.20 -19.40
C ARG A 181 -26.30 -8.69 -17.98
N GLU A 182 -25.69 -9.50 -17.13
CA GLU A 182 -25.36 -9.09 -15.75
C GLU A 182 -24.35 -7.93 -15.77
N ALA A 183 -23.33 -7.99 -16.62
CA ALA A 183 -22.33 -6.93 -16.77
C ALA A 183 -22.98 -5.60 -17.20
N GLU A 184 -23.86 -5.63 -18.20
CA GLU A 184 -24.61 -4.45 -18.66
C GLU A 184 -25.43 -3.84 -17.52
N ALA A 185 -26.21 -4.66 -16.80
CA ALA A 185 -27.03 -4.19 -15.69
C ALA A 185 -26.21 -3.52 -14.60
N ARG A 186 -25.08 -4.14 -14.20
CA ARG A 186 -24.17 -3.60 -13.19
C ARG A 186 -23.45 -2.33 -13.65
N TRP A 187 -23.07 -2.27 -14.91
CA TRP A 187 -22.46 -1.07 -15.49
C TRP A 187 -23.45 0.11 -15.51
N GLN A 188 -24.69 -0.11 -15.94
CA GLN A 188 -25.74 0.92 -15.92
C GLN A 188 -26.05 1.40 -14.50
N GLU A 189 -26.11 0.47 -13.53
CA GLU A 189 -26.29 0.80 -12.11
C GLU A 189 -25.17 1.72 -11.60
N ALA A 190 -23.90 1.40 -11.89
CA ALA A 190 -22.76 2.23 -11.49
C ALA A 190 -22.74 3.58 -12.22
N ARG A 191 -23.06 3.59 -13.52
CA ARG A 191 -23.12 4.81 -14.33
C ARG A 191 -24.20 5.78 -13.84
N ALA A 192 -25.35 5.29 -13.39
CA ALA A 192 -26.40 6.12 -12.80
C ALA A 192 -25.94 6.85 -11.52
N GLU A 193 -24.92 6.29 -10.84
CA GLU A 193 -24.28 6.90 -9.67
C GLU A 193 -23.03 7.74 -10.03
N GLY A 194 -22.77 7.97 -11.32
CA GLY A 194 -21.61 8.72 -11.80
C GLY A 194 -20.26 7.99 -11.59
N LEU A 195 -20.28 6.64 -11.52
CA LEU A 195 -19.09 5.83 -11.27
C LEU A 195 -18.62 5.11 -12.53
N ASP A 196 -17.38 5.38 -12.94
CA ASP A 196 -16.73 4.72 -14.06
C ASP A 196 -16.24 3.33 -13.65
N LEU A 197 -16.41 2.36 -14.56
CA LEU A 197 -15.95 1.00 -14.39
C LEU A 197 -14.94 0.60 -15.47
N VAL A 198 -14.09 -0.37 -15.12
CA VAL A 198 -13.28 -1.16 -16.05
C VAL A 198 -13.71 -2.62 -16.00
N LEU A 199 -13.75 -3.25 -17.17
CA LEU A 199 -13.80 -4.70 -17.30
C LEU A 199 -12.40 -5.24 -17.04
N GLN A 200 -12.23 -6.19 -16.11
CA GLN A 200 -10.94 -6.79 -15.84
C GLN A 200 -11.03 -8.30 -15.66
N GLU A 201 -10.13 -9.00 -16.31
CA GLU A 201 -9.94 -10.43 -16.14
C GLU A 201 -9.53 -10.77 -14.70
N TYR A 202 -10.11 -11.83 -14.15
CA TYR A 202 -9.63 -12.41 -12.90
C TYR A 202 -8.48 -13.38 -13.16
N VAL A 203 -7.33 -13.13 -12.55
CA VAL A 203 -6.23 -14.09 -12.55
C VAL A 203 -6.53 -15.15 -11.50
N PRO A 204 -6.76 -16.43 -11.87
CA PRO A 204 -7.10 -17.48 -10.92
C PRO A 204 -5.90 -17.85 -10.05
N GLY A 205 -6.16 -18.62 -8.99
CA GLY A 205 -5.11 -19.16 -8.13
C GLY A 205 -5.27 -18.78 -6.66
N PRO A 206 -4.59 -19.52 -5.76
CA PRO A 206 -4.68 -19.34 -4.31
C PRO A 206 -4.03 -18.04 -3.84
N ALA A 207 -4.24 -17.68 -2.58
CA ALA A 207 -3.58 -16.54 -1.96
C ALA A 207 -2.04 -16.57 -2.10
N THR A 208 -1.45 -17.77 -2.10
CA THR A 208 0.00 -17.98 -2.24
C THR A 208 0.55 -17.72 -3.65
N ALA A 209 -0.32 -17.56 -4.66
CA ALA A 209 0.07 -17.12 -6.00
C ALA A 209 0.44 -15.62 -6.05
N HIS A 210 0.05 -14.84 -5.02
CA HIS A 210 0.40 -13.42 -4.95
C HIS A 210 1.81 -13.24 -4.41
N VAL A 211 2.60 -12.48 -5.18
CA VAL A 211 3.94 -11.99 -4.81
C VAL A 211 3.93 -10.47 -4.88
N PHE A 212 4.48 -9.84 -3.87
CA PHE A 212 4.67 -8.40 -3.83
C PHE A 212 6.14 -8.09 -4.03
N ILE A 213 6.42 -7.07 -4.82
CA ILE A 213 7.75 -6.51 -4.99
C ILE A 213 7.71 -5.09 -4.41
N ASP A 214 8.24 -4.96 -3.23
CA ASP A 214 8.38 -3.68 -2.55
C ASP A 214 9.78 -3.12 -2.79
N GLY A 215 9.95 -1.79 -2.72
CA GLY A 215 11.28 -1.24 -2.90
C GLY A 215 11.31 0.28 -2.92
N PHE A 216 12.47 0.79 -3.38
CA PHE A 216 12.74 2.20 -3.49
C PHE A 216 13.60 2.50 -4.73
N ARG A 217 13.18 3.48 -5.54
CA ARG A 217 13.94 4.02 -6.67
C ARG A 217 14.28 5.49 -6.38
N ASP A 218 15.56 5.82 -6.43
CA ASP A 218 16.04 7.15 -6.07
C ASP A 218 15.85 8.20 -7.19
N ARG A 219 16.22 9.45 -6.90
CA ARG A 219 16.14 10.57 -7.85
C ARG A 219 17.04 10.42 -9.07
N THR A 220 18.06 9.56 -9.00
CA THR A 220 18.97 9.30 -10.14
C THR A 220 18.44 8.21 -11.05
N GLY A 221 17.29 7.59 -10.69
CA GLY A 221 16.68 6.53 -11.46
C GLY A 221 17.25 5.14 -11.15
N VAL A 222 17.99 4.99 -10.06
CA VAL A 222 18.54 3.70 -9.64
C VAL A 222 17.63 3.08 -8.58
N VAL A 223 17.27 1.80 -8.74
CA VAL A 223 16.55 1.06 -7.70
C VAL A 223 17.55 0.62 -6.63
N ARG A 224 17.44 1.23 -5.45
CA ARG A 224 18.34 1.01 -4.31
C ARG A 224 17.95 -0.16 -3.43
N ALA A 225 16.70 -0.61 -3.53
CA ALA A 225 16.21 -1.72 -2.72
C ALA A 225 15.09 -2.48 -3.43
N TRP A 226 15.18 -3.81 -3.36
CA TRP A 226 14.14 -4.75 -3.74
C TRP A 226 13.79 -5.63 -2.55
N PHE A 227 12.49 -5.80 -2.25
CA PHE A 227 12.02 -6.65 -1.16
C PHE A 227 10.83 -7.49 -1.63
N PRO A 228 11.05 -8.68 -2.20
CA PRO A 228 9.98 -9.59 -2.57
C PRO A 228 9.40 -10.30 -1.34
N ARG A 229 8.08 -10.42 -1.32
CA ARG A 229 7.34 -11.19 -0.32
C ARG A 229 6.15 -11.91 -0.93
N ARG A 230 5.85 -13.12 -0.41
CA ARG A 230 4.69 -13.92 -0.83
C ARG A 230 3.58 -13.81 0.19
N ARG A 231 2.36 -13.64 -0.27
CA ARG A 231 1.15 -13.79 0.55
C ARG A 231 0.97 -15.25 0.93
N LEU A 232 0.70 -15.53 2.19
CA LEU A 232 0.38 -16.87 2.67
C LEU A 232 -1.13 -17.03 2.90
N ARG A 233 -1.77 -15.97 3.45
CA ARG A 233 -3.21 -15.91 3.70
C ARG A 233 -3.70 -14.47 3.53
N MET A 234 -5.01 -14.31 3.24
CA MET A 234 -5.65 -13.01 3.02
C MET A 234 -7.05 -12.97 3.64
N PHE A 235 -7.51 -11.78 3.93
CA PHE A 235 -8.89 -11.53 4.37
C PHE A 235 -9.37 -10.14 3.95
N PRO A 236 -10.59 -10.01 3.44
CA PRO A 236 -11.51 -11.06 2.97
C PRO A 236 -10.89 -11.92 1.83
N PRO A 237 -11.49 -13.10 1.52
CA PRO A 237 -11.10 -13.87 0.32
C PRO A 237 -11.20 -13.01 -0.95
N ASP A 238 -10.43 -13.36 -1.98
CA ASP A 238 -10.40 -12.78 -3.33
C ASP A 238 -9.83 -11.36 -3.42
N PHE A 239 -10.28 -10.38 -2.64
CA PHE A 239 -9.88 -8.97 -2.69
C PHE A 239 -9.37 -8.42 -1.36
N GLY A 240 -8.94 -9.29 -0.46
CA GLY A 240 -8.50 -8.91 0.86
C GLY A 240 -7.04 -8.46 0.94
N ASN A 241 -6.70 -7.89 2.09
CA ASN A 241 -5.33 -7.62 2.44
C ASN A 241 -4.62 -8.91 2.92
N SER A 242 -3.31 -8.96 2.77
CA SER A 242 -2.51 -10.06 3.32
C SER A 242 -2.68 -10.11 4.83
N SER A 243 -3.05 -11.28 5.38
CA SER A 243 -3.08 -11.51 6.84
C SER A 243 -1.81 -12.19 7.33
N ALA A 244 -1.16 -12.96 6.45
CA ALA A 244 0.14 -13.57 6.68
C ALA A 244 0.98 -13.56 5.41
N MET A 245 2.28 -13.35 5.54
CA MET A 245 3.24 -13.32 4.44
C MET A 245 4.62 -13.78 4.87
N VAL A 246 5.50 -14.02 3.89
CA VAL A 246 6.88 -14.43 4.08
C VAL A 246 7.79 -13.69 3.09
N SER A 247 8.97 -13.23 3.54
CA SER A 247 9.99 -12.66 2.65
C SER A 247 10.63 -13.73 1.79
N LEU A 248 10.82 -13.43 0.51
CA LEU A 248 11.39 -14.32 -0.50
C LEU A 248 12.83 -13.93 -0.86
N PRO A 249 13.65 -14.87 -1.35
CA PRO A 249 14.88 -14.50 -2.05
C PRO A 249 14.54 -13.82 -3.39
N LEU A 250 15.41 -12.93 -3.88
CA LEU A 250 15.22 -12.22 -5.16
C LEU A 250 15.04 -13.20 -6.33
N ALA A 251 15.75 -14.32 -6.31
CA ALA A 251 15.70 -15.33 -7.39
C ALA A 251 14.28 -15.90 -7.61
N GLU A 252 13.49 -16.09 -6.53
CA GLU A 252 12.12 -16.62 -6.66
C GLU A 252 11.14 -15.62 -7.29
N ALA A 253 11.48 -14.34 -7.29
CA ALA A 253 10.65 -13.28 -7.83
C ALA A 253 11.26 -12.60 -9.07
N LYS A 254 12.37 -13.14 -9.60
CA LYS A 254 13.14 -12.53 -10.69
C LYS A 254 12.29 -12.09 -11.87
N PRO A 255 11.38 -12.89 -12.45
CA PRO A 255 10.58 -12.45 -13.61
C PRO A 255 9.64 -11.27 -13.27
N ALA A 256 9.09 -11.22 -12.03
CA ALA A 256 8.27 -10.10 -11.58
C ALA A 256 9.10 -8.84 -11.36
N ILE A 257 10.32 -8.97 -10.80
CA ILE A 257 11.28 -7.86 -10.62
C ILE A 257 11.68 -7.27 -11.97
N GLU A 258 12.02 -8.09 -12.95
CA GLU A 258 12.41 -7.64 -14.30
C GLU A 258 11.25 -6.90 -15.00
N SER A 259 10.01 -7.41 -14.88
CA SER A 259 8.83 -6.73 -15.40
C SER A 259 8.58 -5.39 -14.71
N LEU A 260 8.71 -5.34 -13.37
CA LEU A 260 8.56 -4.10 -12.62
C LEU A 260 9.67 -3.10 -12.97
N ALA A 261 10.91 -3.54 -13.13
CA ALA A 261 12.03 -2.67 -13.50
C ALA A 261 11.76 -1.94 -14.83
N ARG A 262 11.26 -2.65 -15.86
CA ARG A 262 10.85 -2.04 -17.14
C ARG A 262 9.77 -0.97 -16.96
N LEU A 263 8.75 -1.27 -16.13
CA LEU A 263 7.69 -0.29 -15.85
C LEU A 263 8.24 0.95 -15.15
N LEU A 264 9.06 0.77 -14.10
CA LEU A 264 9.63 1.88 -13.32
C LEU A 264 10.53 2.77 -14.19
N GLU A 265 11.25 2.18 -15.14
CA GLU A 265 12.05 2.90 -16.11
C GLU A 265 11.17 3.68 -17.10
N HIS A 266 10.18 3.00 -17.70
CA HIS A 266 9.22 3.61 -18.64
C HIS A 266 8.50 4.82 -18.05
N LEU A 267 8.19 4.79 -16.74
CA LEU A 267 7.53 5.87 -16.00
C LEU A 267 8.50 6.94 -15.49
N ALA A 268 9.81 6.81 -15.67
CA ALA A 268 10.80 7.61 -14.95
C ALA A 268 10.45 7.71 -13.43
N TYR A 269 9.99 6.59 -12.87
CA TYR A 269 9.48 6.50 -11.50
C TYR A 269 10.52 6.94 -10.48
N ARG A 270 10.07 7.57 -9.39
CA ARG A 270 10.89 7.91 -8.23
C ARG A 270 10.09 7.62 -6.95
N GLY A 271 10.75 7.16 -5.90
CA GLY A 271 10.16 6.99 -4.59
C GLY A 271 9.94 5.55 -4.17
N VAL A 272 9.17 5.41 -3.11
CA VAL A 272 8.76 4.12 -2.53
C VAL A 272 7.70 3.47 -3.38
N PHE A 273 7.81 2.18 -3.63
CA PHE A 273 6.80 1.40 -4.34
C PHE A 273 6.48 0.08 -3.64
N SER A 274 5.23 -0.40 -3.83
CA SER A 274 4.78 -1.74 -3.49
C SER A 274 3.91 -2.26 -4.63
N ALA A 275 4.43 -3.18 -5.43
CA ALA A 275 3.78 -3.75 -6.60
C ALA A 275 3.23 -5.14 -6.29
N GLU A 276 1.95 -5.38 -6.58
CA GLU A 276 1.30 -6.68 -6.39
C GLU A 276 1.25 -7.45 -7.70
N PHE A 277 1.88 -8.61 -7.72
CA PHE A 277 1.83 -9.57 -8.81
C PHE A 277 1.04 -10.82 -8.40
N LYS A 278 0.42 -11.48 -9.37
CA LYS A 278 -0.17 -12.79 -9.19
C LYS A 278 0.33 -13.75 -10.27
N TRP A 279 0.79 -14.92 -9.85
CA TRP A 279 1.16 -15.98 -10.76
C TRP A 279 -0.08 -16.54 -11.47
N ASP A 280 -0.06 -16.53 -12.79
CA ASP A 280 -1.10 -17.11 -13.61
C ASP A 280 -0.60 -18.46 -14.16
N ALA A 281 -1.16 -19.53 -13.65
CA ALA A 281 -0.77 -20.89 -14.07
C ALA A 281 -1.19 -21.23 -15.51
N ARG A 282 -2.07 -20.42 -16.13
CA ARG A 282 -2.56 -20.66 -17.50
C ARG A 282 -1.49 -20.35 -18.54
N ASP A 283 -0.67 -19.33 -18.29
CA ASP A 283 0.40 -18.89 -19.20
C ASP A 283 1.80 -18.91 -18.56
N GLY A 284 1.90 -19.29 -17.29
CA GLY A 284 3.17 -19.37 -16.57
C GLY A 284 3.85 -18.02 -16.34
N ARG A 285 3.08 -16.95 -16.16
CA ARG A 285 3.61 -15.59 -15.99
C ARG A 285 3.11 -14.93 -14.71
N PHE A 286 3.92 -14.04 -14.13
CA PHE A 286 3.48 -13.13 -13.10
C PHE A 286 2.77 -11.94 -13.75
N LYS A 287 1.48 -11.75 -13.46
CA LYS A 287 0.69 -10.62 -13.93
C LYS A 287 0.67 -9.52 -12.88
N LEU A 288 1.08 -8.32 -13.27
CA LEU A 288 1.03 -7.13 -12.41
C LEU A 288 -0.41 -6.65 -12.25
N LEU A 289 -0.87 -6.57 -11.00
CA LEU A 289 -2.24 -6.18 -10.65
C LEU A 289 -2.34 -4.71 -10.29
N GLU A 290 -1.38 -4.20 -9.51
CA GLU A 290 -1.35 -2.81 -9.04
C GLU A 290 0.04 -2.41 -8.57
N VAL A 291 0.31 -1.10 -8.57
CA VAL A 291 1.48 -0.49 -7.93
C VAL A 291 0.99 0.59 -6.98
N ASN A 292 1.37 0.48 -5.71
CA ASN A 292 1.11 1.50 -4.69
C ASN A 292 2.34 2.43 -4.59
N PRO A 293 2.25 3.69 -5.04
CA PRO A 293 3.39 4.61 -5.10
C PRO A 293 3.64 5.33 -3.77
N ARG A 294 3.64 4.60 -2.68
CA ARG A 294 3.76 5.11 -1.31
C ARG A 294 4.10 4.01 -0.31
N ALA A 295 4.33 4.39 0.96
CA ALA A 295 4.42 3.42 2.04
C ALA A 295 3.13 2.57 2.15
N TRP A 296 3.25 1.32 2.58
CA TRP A 296 2.16 0.34 2.67
C TRP A 296 2.05 -0.28 4.07
N TRP A 297 1.00 -1.05 4.33
CA TRP A 297 0.70 -1.62 5.65
C TRP A 297 1.85 -2.35 6.34
N TYR A 298 2.76 -2.93 5.57
CA TYR A 298 3.83 -3.78 6.05
C TYR A 298 5.23 -3.17 5.84
N VAL A 299 5.31 -1.83 5.69
CA VAL A 299 6.57 -1.12 5.48
C VAL A 299 7.58 -1.36 6.62
N GLU A 300 7.09 -1.50 7.86
CA GLU A 300 7.92 -1.82 9.02
C GLU A 300 8.45 -3.26 8.97
N TYR A 301 7.69 -4.19 8.41
CA TYR A 301 8.17 -5.55 8.20
C TYR A 301 9.34 -5.60 7.23
N ALA A 302 9.30 -4.86 6.13
CA ALA A 302 10.44 -4.72 5.22
C ALA A 302 11.65 -4.13 5.95
N ALA A 303 11.46 -3.04 6.72
CA ALA A 303 12.51 -2.44 7.55
C ALA A 303 13.08 -3.42 8.58
N TRP A 304 12.21 -4.22 9.24
CA TRP A 304 12.66 -5.26 10.17
C TRP A 304 13.46 -6.37 9.46
N CYS A 305 13.15 -6.67 8.21
CA CYS A 305 13.95 -7.58 7.40
C CYS A 305 15.29 -6.98 6.92
N GLY A 306 15.49 -5.68 7.02
CA GLY A 306 16.70 -4.99 6.59
C GLY A 306 16.48 -3.99 5.45
N VAL A 307 15.27 -3.87 4.93
CA VAL A 307 14.93 -2.98 3.80
C VAL A 307 14.09 -1.80 4.29
N ASN A 308 14.74 -0.74 4.77
CA ASN A 308 14.06 0.44 5.31
C ASN A 308 13.80 1.49 4.24
N VAL A 309 12.82 1.24 3.37
CA VAL A 309 12.49 2.12 2.23
C VAL A 309 12.10 3.55 2.64
N VAL A 310 11.50 3.74 3.82
CA VAL A 310 11.15 5.10 4.28
C VAL A 310 12.37 5.90 4.73
N ARG A 311 13.42 5.22 5.22
CA ARG A 311 14.72 5.85 5.49
C ARG A 311 15.43 6.21 4.19
N LEU A 312 15.39 5.32 3.17
CA LEU A 312 15.95 5.61 1.85
C LEU A 312 15.25 6.81 1.21
N ALA A 313 13.92 6.87 1.29
CA ALA A 313 13.13 8.01 0.80
C ALA A 313 13.47 9.31 1.56
N TRP A 314 13.71 9.24 2.86
CA TRP A 314 14.13 10.39 3.66
C TRP A 314 15.51 10.91 3.23
N LEU A 315 16.48 10.02 3.00
CA LEU A 315 17.80 10.39 2.50
C LEU A 315 17.71 11.03 1.10
N ASP A 316 16.96 10.41 0.20
CA ASP A 316 16.78 10.89 -1.18
C ASP A 316 16.10 12.24 -1.25
N ALA A 317 15.10 12.49 -0.39
CA ALA A 317 14.42 13.79 -0.28
C ALA A 317 15.35 14.91 0.18
N LEU A 318 16.37 14.58 0.98
CA LEU A 318 17.40 15.50 1.45
C LEU A 318 18.62 15.58 0.52
N GLU A 319 18.55 14.91 -0.64
CA GLU A 319 19.66 14.83 -1.60
C GLU A 319 20.94 14.20 -1.04
N GLN A 320 20.79 13.41 0.03
CA GLN A 320 21.88 12.65 0.61
C GLN A 320 22.16 11.37 -0.22
N PRO A 321 23.39 10.83 -0.15
CA PRO A 321 23.69 9.54 -0.74
C PRO A 321 22.75 8.45 -0.21
N VAL A 322 22.13 7.71 -1.14
CA VAL A 322 21.23 6.60 -0.81
C VAL A 322 21.98 5.29 -0.99
N PRO A 323 22.18 4.50 0.09
CA PRO A 323 22.90 3.24 0.00
C PRO A 323 22.10 2.17 -0.74
N ASP A 324 22.80 1.29 -1.45
CA ASP A 324 22.22 0.08 -2.01
C ASP A 324 21.94 -0.95 -0.92
N VAL A 325 20.73 -1.52 -0.93
CA VAL A 325 20.38 -2.63 -0.04
C VAL A 325 20.61 -3.95 -0.76
N THR A 326 21.77 -4.52 -0.56
CA THR A 326 22.23 -5.74 -1.24
C THR A 326 21.82 -7.03 -0.54
N SER A 327 21.40 -6.96 0.71
CA SER A 327 21.01 -8.12 1.52
C SER A 327 19.89 -7.80 2.49
N TYR A 328 19.06 -8.81 2.79
CA TYR A 328 17.98 -8.73 3.76
C TYR A 328 17.62 -10.13 4.28
N ARG A 329 16.82 -10.18 5.34
CA ARG A 329 16.41 -11.45 5.96
C ARG A 329 15.32 -12.13 5.14
N VAL A 330 15.64 -13.27 4.56
CA VAL A 330 14.73 -14.14 3.80
C VAL A 330 14.04 -15.16 4.72
N GLY A 331 12.86 -15.66 4.32
CA GLY A 331 12.11 -16.68 5.06
C GLY A 331 11.45 -16.17 6.34
N ARG A 332 11.53 -14.87 6.62
CA ARG A 332 10.87 -14.27 7.79
C ARG A 332 9.38 -14.11 7.54
N ARG A 333 8.59 -14.34 8.58
CA ARG A 333 7.13 -14.22 8.49
C ARG A 333 6.64 -12.90 9.09
N CYS A 334 5.58 -12.36 8.51
CA CYS A 334 4.79 -11.30 9.11
C CYS A 334 3.33 -11.76 9.19
N VAL A 335 2.70 -11.56 10.33
CA VAL A 335 1.31 -11.98 10.58
C VAL A 335 0.55 -10.85 11.26
N TYR A 336 -0.65 -10.57 10.77
CA TYR A 336 -1.59 -9.68 11.43
C TYR A 336 -2.73 -10.51 12.04
N PRO A 337 -2.66 -10.88 13.34
CA PRO A 337 -3.57 -11.83 13.99
C PRO A 337 -5.05 -11.45 13.87
N SER A 338 -5.38 -10.14 13.94
CA SER A 338 -6.75 -9.63 13.83
C SER A 338 -7.39 -9.94 12.46
N TYR A 339 -6.58 -10.13 11.40
CA TYR A 339 -7.02 -10.52 10.07
C TYR A 339 -6.81 -12.02 9.81
N ASP A 340 -5.78 -12.63 10.41
CA ASP A 340 -5.38 -13.99 10.11
C ASP A 340 -6.35 -15.05 10.70
N GLY A 341 -6.92 -14.77 11.88
CA GLY A 341 -7.98 -15.59 12.45
C GLY A 341 -9.26 -15.64 11.56
N PRO A 342 -9.80 -14.49 11.15
CA PRO A 342 -10.87 -14.42 10.13
C PRO A 342 -10.50 -15.05 8.80
N ALA A 343 -9.27 -14.82 8.28
CA ALA A 343 -8.78 -15.43 7.05
C ALA A 343 -8.90 -16.95 7.08
N ARG A 344 -8.42 -17.58 8.18
CA ARG A 344 -8.56 -19.02 8.38
C ARG A 344 -10.04 -19.47 8.33
N ARG A 345 -10.95 -18.73 8.96
CA ARG A 345 -12.38 -19.10 8.97
C ARG A 345 -13.02 -19.03 7.58
N ALA A 346 -12.56 -18.10 6.76
CA ALA A 346 -13.04 -17.89 5.39
C ALA A 346 -12.49 -18.93 4.38
N MET A 347 -11.40 -19.64 4.72
CA MET A 347 -10.85 -20.68 3.82
C MET A 347 -11.80 -21.88 3.72
N PRO A 348 -11.81 -22.58 2.57
CA PRO A 348 -12.51 -23.85 2.41
C PRO A 348 -12.10 -24.87 3.48
N ARG A 349 -13.04 -25.69 3.98
CA ARG A 349 -12.80 -26.60 5.11
C ARG A 349 -11.59 -27.49 4.92
N GLY A 350 -11.41 -28.07 3.72
CA GLY A 350 -10.29 -28.96 3.38
C GLY A 350 -8.92 -28.29 3.28
N GLN A 351 -8.86 -26.96 3.11
CA GLN A 351 -7.62 -26.18 3.03
C GLN A 351 -7.29 -25.43 4.32
N ARG A 352 -8.17 -25.51 5.31
CA ARG A 352 -8.09 -24.74 6.55
C ARG A 352 -7.05 -25.34 7.49
N PRO A 353 -5.96 -24.61 7.87
CA PRO A 353 -5.02 -25.13 8.84
C PRO A 353 -5.70 -25.36 10.19
N SER A 354 -5.25 -26.33 10.97
CA SER A 354 -5.72 -26.51 12.35
C SER A 354 -5.44 -25.24 13.18
N ARG A 355 -6.16 -25.05 14.30
CA ARG A 355 -5.88 -23.90 15.19
C ARG A 355 -4.45 -23.92 15.71
N LEU A 356 -3.96 -25.11 16.07
CA LEU A 356 -2.58 -25.26 16.54
C LEU A 356 -1.57 -24.88 15.46
N ALA A 357 -1.76 -25.33 14.21
CA ALA A 357 -0.90 -24.96 13.09
C ALA A 357 -0.94 -23.45 12.81
N LEU A 358 -2.12 -22.82 12.92
CA LEU A 358 -2.25 -21.37 12.80
C LEU A 358 -1.42 -20.66 13.87
N TYR A 359 -1.62 -20.98 15.15
CA TYR A 359 -0.87 -20.32 16.25
C TYR A 359 0.63 -20.57 16.17
N ARG A 360 1.05 -21.79 15.81
CA ARG A 360 2.47 -22.07 15.53
C ARG A 360 3.03 -21.20 14.42
N SER A 361 2.23 -20.87 13.39
CA SER A 361 2.67 -19.97 12.31
C SER A 361 2.88 -18.52 12.77
N TRP A 362 2.35 -18.12 13.94
CA TRP A 362 2.53 -16.79 14.51
C TRP A 362 3.78 -16.69 15.40
N ILE A 363 4.31 -17.83 15.88
CA ILE A 363 5.51 -17.86 16.73
C ILE A 363 6.71 -17.34 15.91
N GLY A 364 7.39 -16.34 16.45
CA GLY A 364 8.55 -15.70 15.78
C GLY A 364 8.19 -14.82 14.57
N ALA A 365 6.92 -14.74 14.19
CA ALA A 365 6.49 -13.84 13.13
C ALA A 365 6.46 -12.38 13.60
N ARG A 366 6.83 -11.47 12.72
CA ARG A 366 6.65 -10.03 12.95
C ARG A 366 5.16 -9.68 12.95
N GLN A 367 4.72 -8.88 13.91
CA GLN A 367 3.37 -8.37 13.95
C GLN A 367 3.38 -6.85 13.68
N PRO A 368 2.51 -6.34 12.79
CA PRO A 368 2.54 -4.93 12.42
C PRO A 368 2.12 -4.00 13.56
N VAL A 369 1.25 -4.45 14.47
CA VAL A 369 0.74 -3.63 15.58
C VAL A 369 1.41 -4.00 16.90
N PHE A 370 1.40 -5.28 17.29
CA PHE A 370 2.04 -5.73 18.53
C PHE A 370 3.56 -5.87 18.38
N GLN A 371 4.32 -5.24 19.27
CA GLN A 371 5.78 -5.38 19.36
C GLN A 371 6.23 -5.16 20.80
N LEU A 372 7.06 -6.05 21.35
CA LEU A 372 7.54 -5.93 22.74
C LEU A 372 8.29 -4.62 23.00
N ALA A 373 9.06 -4.14 22.03
CA ALA A 373 9.79 -2.87 22.14
C ALA A 373 8.89 -1.62 22.04
N ASP A 374 7.60 -1.77 21.67
CA ASP A 374 6.63 -0.69 21.51
C ASP A 374 5.20 -1.23 21.68
N PRO A 375 4.79 -1.65 22.89
CA PRO A 375 3.53 -2.37 23.12
C PRO A 375 2.29 -1.47 23.15
N LEU A 376 2.43 -0.17 23.45
CA LEU A 376 1.30 0.72 23.69
C LEU A 376 0.36 0.90 22.50
N PRO A 377 0.80 0.92 21.22
CA PRO A 377 -0.09 0.95 20.07
C PRO A 377 -1.08 -0.24 20.07
N TRP A 378 -0.60 -1.45 20.38
CA TRP A 378 -1.46 -2.63 20.45
C TRP A 378 -2.45 -2.56 21.62
N ALA A 379 -2.00 -2.17 22.81
CA ALA A 379 -2.87 -2.01 23.98
C ALA A 379 -4.02 -1.03 23.69
N GLY A 380 -3.70 0.07 23.00
CA GLY A 380 -4.69 1.05 22.58
C GLY A 380 -5.70 0.56 21.55
N ASP A 381 -5.25 -0.19 20.54
CA ASP A 381 -6.13 -0.82 19.54
C ASP A 381 -7.06 -1.84 20.21
N PHE A 382 -6.51 -2.67 21.09
CA PHE A 382 -7.27 -3.68 21.84
C PHE A 382 -8.38 -3.05 22.71
N LEU A 383 -8.05 -2.04 23.51
CA LEU A 383 -9.00 -1.34 24.37
C LEU A 383 -10.10 -0.63 23.57
N SER A 384 -9.74 -0.02 22.44
CA SER A 384 -10.71 0.65 21.55
C SER A 384 -11.70 -0.35 20.94
N ARG A 385 -11.24 -1.52 20.54
CA ARG A 385 -12.09 -2.60 20.00
C ARG A 385 -12.97 -3.21 21.08
N ALA A 386 -12.45 -3.45 22.29
CA ALA A 386 -13.21 -3.94 23.42
C ALA A 386 -14.35 -2.98 23.80
N ALA A 387 -14.06 -1.69 23.92
CA ALA A 387 -15.08 -0.66 24.21
C ALA A 387 -16.15 -0.59 23.10
N GLY A 388 -15.76 -0.68 21.83
CA GLY A 388 -16.70 -0.73 20.71
C GLY A 388 -17.57 -1.98 20.67
N ALA A 389 -17.07 -3.12 21.14
CA ALA A 389 -17.82 -4.36 21.25
C ALA A 389 -18.85 -4.30 22.40
N ILE A 390 -18.49 -3.68 23.51
CA ILE A 390 -19.38 -3.46 24.67
C ILE A 390 -20.53 -2.52 24.28
N ARG A 391 -20.24 -1.39 23.62
CA ARG A 391 -21.27 -0.44 23.17
C ARG A 391 -22.29 -1.05 22.19
N ARG A 392 -21.89 -2.05 21.40
CA ARG A 392 -22.81 -2.76 20.48
C ARG A 392 -23.65 -3.84 21.16
N ARG A 393 -23.35 -4.20 22.40
CA ARG A 393 -24.08 -5.21 23.17
C ARG A 393 -25.04 -4.63 24.23
N VAL A 394 -24.96 -3.32 24.48
CA VAL A 394 -25.91 -2.59 25.33
C VAL A 394 -26.93 -1.97 24.38
N PRO A 395 -28.17 -2.53 24.29
CA PRO A 395 -29.29 -1.84 23.63
C PRO A 395 -29.61 -0.61 24.48
N GLY A 396 -29.68 0.58 23.82
CA GLY A 396 -30.24 1.78 24.47
C GLY A 396 -31.73 1.66 24.63
#